data_8946e8092ba77d23a854ef2f9339d8e4
#
_entry.id   8946e8092ba77d23a854ef2f9339d8e4
#
_cell.length_a   1.000
_cell.length_b   1.000
_cell.length_c   1.000
_cell.angle_alpha   90.00
_cell.angle_beta   90.00
_cell.angle_gamma   90.00
#
_symmetry.space_group_name_H-M   'P 1'
#
loop_
_entity.id
_entity.type
_entity.pdbx_description
1 polymer ?
#
loop_
_entity_poly.entity_id
_entity_poly.type
_entity_poly.pdbx_seq_one_letter_code
_entity_poly.pdbx_strand_id
1 'polypeptide(L)'
;MLKAAKGGVLPYTYMRVQIDRFEDNGWAVLLPYPDGRRSFDVPREFLPEDVSAGDVFDVRFEFDRDETLRIAEENRRLLDELLGGEE
;
A
#
# COMPACT_ATOMS: atom_id res chain seq x y z
N MET A 1 10.26 -5.25 -11.05
CA MET A 1 10.36 -5.36 -9.66
C MET A 1 11.75 -5.11 -9.13
N LEU A 2 11.80 -4.47 -8.03
CA LEU A 2 13.07 -4.14 -7.44
C LEU A 2 13.65 -5.32 -6.72
N LYS A 3 14.93 -5.49 -6.85
CA LYS A 3 15.55 -6.53 -6.15
C LYS A 3 16.36 -5.99 -5.04
N ALA A 4 16.61 -6.82 -4.11
CA ALA A 4 17.39 -6.45 -2.98
C ALA A 4 18.83 -6.47 -3.34
N ALA A 5 19.25 -5.46 -4.01
CA ALA A 5 20.63 -5.37 -4.38
C ALA A 5 21.39 -4.75 -3.26
N LYS A 6 22.59 -5.19 -3.06
CA LYS A 6 23.38 -4.64 -2.06
C LYS A 6 23.62 -3.24 -2.32
N GLY A 7 23.35 -2.40 -1.40
CA GLY A 7 23.57 -1.01 -1.54
C GLY A 7 22.75 -0.37 -2.60
N GLY A 8 21.89 -1.12 -3.25
CA GLY A 8 21.10 -0.54 -4.29
C GLY A 8 19.63 -0.73 -4.11
N VAL A 9 19.23 -1.24 -2.97
CA VAL A 9 17.82 -1.50 -2.75
C VAL A 9 17.13 -0.23 -2.39
N LEU A 10 16.09 0.11 -3.13
CA LEU A 10 15.25 1.22 -2.77
C LEU A 10 14.27 0.74 -1.71
N PRO A 11 13.97 1.58 -0.73
CA PRO A 11 13.03 1.18 0.32
C PRO A 11 11.59 1.22 -0.16
N TYR A 12 11.37 1.45 -1.42
CA TYR A 12 10.01 1.55 -1.92
C TYR A 12 9.95 1.08 -3.36
N THR A 13 8.75 0.74 -3.77
CA THR A 13 8.44 0.52 -5.17
C THR A 13 7.30 1.45 -5.52
N TYR A 14 7.14 1.71 -6.79
CA TYR A 14 6.02 2.52 -7.19
C TYR A 14 5.55 2.09 -8.57
N MET A 15 4.31 2.46 -8.87
CA MET A 15 3.75 2.21 -10.18
C MET A 15 2.89 3.40 -10.54
N ARG A 16 2.70 3.61 -11.82
CA ARG A 16 1.81 4.65 -12.31
C ARG A 16 0.50 4.00 -12.67
N VAL A 17 -0.59 4.64 -12.28
CA VAL A 17 -1.92 4.09 -12.51
C VAL A 17 -2.82 5.18 -13.06
N GLN A 18 -3.87 4.75 -13.71
CA GLN A 18 -4.88 5.66 -14.23
C GLN A 18 -6.22 5.20 -13.70
N ILE A 19 -7.06 6.14 -13.30
CA ILE A 19 -8.39 5.80 -12.83
C ILE A 19 -9.22 5.43 -14.04
N ASP A 20 -9.76 4.20 -14.04
CA ASP A 20 -10.64 3.76 -15.10
C ASP A 20 -12.06 4.21 -14.85
N ARG A 21 -12.54 3.98 -13.65
CA ARG A 21 -13.90 4.35 -13.32
C ARG A 21 -14.10 4.25 -11.83
N PHE A 22 -15.24 4.75 -11.38
CA PHE A 22 -15.67 4.60 -10.00
C PHE A 22 -16.86 3.66 -9.98
N GLU A 23 -16.84 2.74 -9.03
CA GLU A 23 -17.94 1.82 -8.88
C GLU A 23 -19.00 2.41 -7.96
N ASP A 24 -20.19 1.84 -8.01
CA ASP A 24 -21.29 2.33 -7.20
C ASP A 24 -21.01 2.23 -5.71
N ASN A 25 -20.16 1.30 -5.33
CA ASN A 25 -19.84 1.10 -3.92
C ASN A 25 -18.78 2.07 -3.40
N GLY A 26 -18.39 3.05 -4.19
CA GLY A 26 -17.41 4.02 -3.74
C GLY A 26 -15.97 3.61 -3.97
N TRP A 27 -15.75 2.57 -4.75
CA TRP A 27 -14.38 2.12 -5.03
C TRP A 27 -13.94 2.67 -6.38
N ALA A 28 -12.65 2.95 -6.47
CA ALA A 28 -12.05 3.39 -7.71
C ALA A 28 -11.30 2.22 -8.31
N VAL A 29 -11.49 2.01 -9.61
CA VAL A 29 -10.79 0.96 -10.32
C VAL A 29 -9.58 1.60 -10.99
N LEU A 30 -8.39 1.11 -10.64
CA LEU A 30 -7.15 1.65 -11.14
C LEU A 30 -6.50 0.67 -12.08
N LEU A 31 -5.92 1.21 -13.15
CA LEU A 31 -5.20 0.40 -14.12
C LEU A 31 -3.76 0.87 -14.17
N PRO A 32 -2.80 -0.04 -14.20
CA PRO A 32 -1.42 0.38 -14.44
C PRO A 32 -1.33 1.14 -15.74
N TYR A 33 -0.52 2.17 -15.77
CA TYR A 33 -0.44 3.04 -16.91
C TYR A 33 0.99 3.07 -17.40
N PRO A 34 1.19 2.98 -18.69
CA PRO A 34 0.20 2.91 -19.77
C PRO A 34 -0.31 1.51 -20.08
N ASP A 35 0.21 0.52 -19.43
CA ASP A 35 -0.19 -0.86 -19.70
C ASP A 35 -1.26 -1.28 -18.71
N GLY A 36 -2.51 -1.25 -19.12
CA GLY A 36 -3.63 -1.48 -18.21
C GLY A 36 -4.05 -2.92 -18.06
N ARG A 37 -3.13 -3.81 -17.87
CA ARG A 37 -3.48 -5.21 -17.86
C ARG A 37 -4.11 -5.73 -16.58
N ARG A 38 -3.70 -5.20 -15.46
CA ARG A 38 -4.21 -5.70 -14.19
C ARG A 38 -4.82 -4.58 -13.43
N SER A 39 -6.12 -4.59 -13.30
CA SER A 39 -6.78 -3.57 -12.52
C SER A 39 -6.81 -3.98 -11.05
N PHE A 40 -6.95 -3.00 -10.19
CA PHE A 40 -7.19 -3.24 -8.80
C PHE A 40 -8.01 -2.10 -8.26
N ASP A 41 -8.68 -2.35 -7.15
CA ASP A 41 -9.63 -1.39 -6.60
C ASP A 41 -9.07 -0.78 -5.34
N VAL A 42 -9.34 0.51 -5.14
CA VAL A 42 -9.02 1.16 -3.88
C VAL A 42 -10.23 1.96 -3.46
N PRO A 43 -10.46 2.09 -2.15
CA PRO A 43 -11.52 2.97 -1.69
C PRO A 43 -11.26 4.39 -2.15
N ARG A 44 -12.33 5.07 -2.54
CA ARG A 44 -12.19 6.42 -3.07
C ARG A 44 -11.53 7.35 -2.06
N GLU A 45 -11.76 7.14 -0.78
CA GLU A 45 -11.21 8.03 0.22
C GLU A 45 -9.70 7.97 0.32
N PHE A 46 -9.06 6.98 -0.32
CA PHE A 46 -7.61 6.92 -0.35
C PHE A 46 -7.04 7.86 -1.40
N LEU A 47 -7.87 8.41 -2.25
CA LEU A 47 -7.41 9.27 -3.32
C LEU A 47 -7.62 10.73 -2.95
N PRO A 48 -6.89 11.63 -3.58
CA PRO A 48 -7.15 13.05 -3.34
C PRO A 48 -8.57 13.40 -3.74
N GLU A 49 -9.07 14.49 -3.19
CA GLU A 49 -10.39 14.95 -3.57
C GLU A 49 -10.37 15.44 -5.00
N ASP A 50 -11.54 15.49 -5.59
CA ASP A 50 -11.72 16.04 -6.93
C ASP A 50 -11.00 15.26 -8.01
N VAL A 51 -10.89 13.95 -7.82
CA VAL A 51 -10.30 13.13 -8.87
C VAL A 51 -11.38 12.65 -9.81
N SER A 52 -10.98 12.37 -11.03
CA SER A 52 -11.91 11.96 -12.07
C SER A 52 -11.37 10.76 -12.81
N ALA A 53 -12.27 10.03 -13.45
CA ALA A 53 -11.84 8.96 -14.32
C ALA A 53 -10.89 9.53 -15.36
N GLY A 54 -9.84 8.81 -15.65
CA GLY A 54 -8.82 9.27 -16.57
C GLY A 54 -7.62 9.91 -15.93
N ASP A 55 -7.73 10.30 -14.66
CA ASP A 55 -6.59 10.92 -13.98
C ASP A 55 -5.51 9.89 -13.74
N VAL A 56 -4.26 10.36 -13.77
CA VAL A 56 -3.11 9.49 -13.63
C VAL A 56 -2.41 9.81 -12.32
N PHE A 57 -2.03 8.77 -11.59
CA PHE A 57 -1.37 8.93 -10.30
C PHE A 57 -0.16 8.02 -10.21
N ASP A 58 0.76 8.41 -9.35
CA ASP A 58 1.84 7.53 -8.94
C ASP A 58 1.47 6.96 -7.59
N VAL A 59 1.62 5.64 -7.46
CA VAL A 59 1.36 4.95 -6.20
C VAL A 59 2.69 4.43 -5.70
N ARG A 60 2.99 4.69 -4.45
CA ARG A 60 4.25 4.28 -3.88
C ARG A 60 4.02 3.45 -2.63
N PHE A 61 4.73 2.34 -2.53
CA PHE A 61 4.72 1.53 -1.33
C PHE A 61 6.10 1.64 -0.71
N GLU A 62 6.17 2.15 0.47
CA GLU A 62 7.44 2.35 1.15
C GLU A 62 7.44 1.56 2.44
N PHE A 63 8.45 0.70 2.59
CA PHE A 63 8.56 -0.12 3.78
C PHE A 63 9.03 0.76 4.94
N ASP A 64 8.32 0.68 6.05
CA ASP A 64 8.67 1.44 7.24
C ASP A 64 9.22 0.42 8.25
N ARG A 65 10.53 0.29 8.26
CA ARG A 65 11.16 -0.71 9.10
C ARG A 65 10.95 -0.42 10.58
N ASP A 66 11.13 0.83 10.96
CA ASP A 66 11.02 1.17 12.38
C ASP A 66 9.63 0.91 12.91
N GLU A 67 8.62 1.32 12.15
CA GLU A 67 7.27 1.11 12.60
C GLU A 67 6.93 -0.38 12.59
N THR A 68 7.43 -1.11 11.61
CA THR A 68 7.20 -2.54 11.56
C THR A 68 7.74 -3.22 12.80
N LEU A 69 8.94 -2.84 13.20
CA LEU A 69 9.54 -3.44 14.38
C LEU A 69 8.81 -3.04 15.65
N ARG A 70 8.34 -1.79 15.70
CA ARG A 70 7.61 -1.34 16.87
C ARG A 70 6.32 -2.13 17.06
N ILE A 71 5.61 -2.35 15.95
CA ILE A 71 4.36 -3.09 16.03
C ILE A 71 4.61 -4.55 16.40
N ALA A 72 5.66 -5.13 15.85
CA ALA A 72 5.97 -6.52 16.19
C ALA A 72 6.31 -6.66 17.66
N GLU A 73 7.04 -5.69 18.19
CA GLU A 73 7.42 -5.74 19.60
C GLU A 73 6.19 -5.59 20.48
N GLU A 74 5.30 -4.70 20.12
CA GLU A 74 4.10 -4.51 20.89
C GLU A 74 3.20 -5.74 20.84
N ASN A 75 3.07 -6.33 19.66
CA ASN A 75 2.26 -7.54 19.54
C ASN A 75 2.81 -8.67 20.39
N ARG A 76 4.13 -8.81 20.44
CA ARG A 76 4.72 -9.85 21.25
C ARG A 76 4.46 -9.61 22.72
N ARG A 77 4.54 -8.35 23.14
CA ARG A 77 4.28 -8.05 24.53
C ARG A 77 2.83 -8.34 24.89
N LEU A 78 1.90 -7.99 24.01
CA LEU A 78 0.50 -8.27 24.27
C LEU A 78 0.24 -9.77 24.32
N LEU A 79 0.88 -10.52 23.45
CA LEU A 79 0.70 -11.95 23.43
C LEU A 79 1.22 -12.56 24.73
N ASP A 80 2.36 -12.09 25.20
CA ASP A 80 2.89 -12.58 26.47
C ASP A 80 1.92 -12.32 27.59
N GLU A 81 1.31 -11.15 27.61
CA GLU A 81 0.34 -10.84 28.64
C GLU A 81 -0.88 -11.76 28.57
N LEU A 82 -1.34 -11.99 27.36
CA LEU A 82 -2.52 -12.84 27.19
C LEU A 82 -2.24 -14.27 27.61
N LEU A 83 -1.03 -14.72 27.41
CA LEU A 83 -0.68 -16.08 27.79
C LEU A 83 -0.20 -16.19 29.21
N GLY A 84 -0.28 -15.11 29.98
CA GLY A 84 0.13 -15.15 31.34
C GLY A 84 1.61 -15.24 31.47
N GLY A 85 2.30 -14.75 30.51
CA GLY A 85 3.69 -14.94 30.48
C GLY A 85 4.46 -14.33 31.55
N GLU A 86 4.24 -14.10 32.52
CA GLU A 86 4.99 -13.66 33.42
C GLU A 86 5.19 -14.38 34.30
N GLU A 87 5.29 -14.76 34.61
CA GLU A 87 5.41 -15.34 35.42
C GLU A 87 5.79 -15.69 35.63
#